data_a095da9247b5dad278d193074ec810ae
#
_entry.id   a095da9247b5dad278d193074ec810ae
#
_cell.length_a   1.000
_cell.length_b   1.000
_cell.length_c   1.000
_cell.angle_alpha   90.00
_cell.angle_beta   90.00
_cell.angle_gamma   90.00
#
_symmetry.space_group_name_H-M   'P 1'
#
loop_
_entity.id
_entity.type
_entity.pdbx_description
1 polymer ?
#
loop_
_entity_poly.entity_id
_entity_poly.type
_entity_poly.pdbx_seq_one_letter_code
_entity_poly.pdbx_strand_id
1 'polypeptide(L)'
;MGEALADYRKAEKQQAVATLQLTYAREALAATEARYQVGAATWVELSDARSTFVQARADEVRARYAILAQGLAVGFARGDLGQMLAQLSPQEKTS
;
A
#
# COMPACT_ATOMS: atom_id res chain seq x y z
N MET A 1 -14.62 21.33 -3.53
CA MET A 1 -13.48 21.09 -4.43
C MET A 1 -12.18 20.92 -3.67
N GLY A 2 -11.87 21.82 -2.74
CA GLY A 2 -10.64 21.72 -1.97
C GLY A 2 -10.55 20.47 -1.11
N GLU A 3 -11.70 19.99 -0.64
CA GLU A 3 -11.70 18.82 0.23
C GLU A 3 -11.25 17.55 -0.47
N ALA A 4 -11.68 17.33 -1.71
CA ALA A 4 -11.28 16.14 -2.46
C ALA A 4 -9.79 16.15 -2.74
N LEU A 5 -9.23 17.30 -3.07
CA LEU A 5 -7.80 17.43 -3.33
C LEU A 5 -7.00 17.24 -2.05
N ALA A 6 -7.47 17.81 -0.94
CA ALA A 6 -6.80 17.65 0.35
C ALA A 6 -6.79 16.19 0.79
N ASP A 7 -7.91 15.47 0.57
CA ASP A 7 -7.98 14.06 0.89
C ASP A 7 -7.03 13.23 0.04
N TYR A 8 -6.91 13.57 -1.24
CA TYR A 8 -5.97 12.89 -2.12
C TYR A 8 -4.53 13.08 -1.66
N ARG A 9 -4.17 14.31 -1.30
CA ARG A 9 -2.81 14.59 -0.80
C ARG A 9 -2.54 13.87 0.51
N LYS A 10 -3.54 13.79 1.37
CA LYS A 10 -3.40 13.06 2.62
C LYS A 10 -3.16 11.57 2.35
N ALA A 11 -3.88 11.00 1.39
CA ALA A 11 -3.69 9.60 1.03
C ALA A 11 -2.30 9.36 0.46
N GLU A 12 -1.77 10.31 -0.33
CA GLU A 12 -0.41 10.19 -0.85
C GLU A 12 0.63 10.20 0.26
N LYS A 13 0.45 11.06 1.26
CA LYS A 13 1.37 11.12 2.40
C LYS A 13 1.29 9.82 3.21
N GLN A 14 0.10 9.30 3.41
CA GLN A 14 -0.07 8.03 4.13
C GLN A 14 0.60 6.89 3.39
N GLN A 15 0.52 6.88 2.07
CA GLN A 15 1.17 5.86 1.27
C GLN A 15 2.70 5.97 1.36
N ALA A 16 3.23 7.19 1.36
CA ALA A 16 4.67 7.39 1.50
C ALA A 16 5.17 6.90 2.86
N VAL A 17 4.43 7.21 3.92
CA VAL A 17 4.78 6.73 5.27
C VAL A 17 4.70 5.21 5.34
N ALA A 18 3.66 4.62 4.75
CA ALA A 18 3.50 3.17 4.77
C ALA A 18 4.62 2.48 4.01
N THR A 19 5.05 3.05 2.89
CA THR A 19 6.19 2.51 2.12
C THR A 19 7.47 2.56 2.94
N LEU A 20 7.69 3.65 3.66
CA LEU A 20 8.87 3.79 4.51
C LEU A 20 8.85 2.78 5.64
N GLN A 21 7.69 2.61 6.28
CA GLN A 21 7.54 1.64 7.36
C GLN A 21 7.76 0.22 6.85
N LEU A 22 7.32 -0.08 5.64
CA LEU A 22 7.55 -1.39 5.04
C LEU A 22 9.04 -1.63 4.82
N THR A 23 9.76 -0.61 4.35
CA THR A 23 11.21 -0.70 4.15
C THR A 23 11.91 -1.00 5.47
N TYR A 24 11.55 -0.27 6.53
CA TYR A 24 12.13 -0.49 7.86
C TYR A 24 11.80 -1.88 8.39
N ALA A 25 10.57 -2.33 8.20
CA ALA A 25 10.16 -3.66 8.68
C ALA A 25 10.90 -4.76 7.93
N ARG A 26 11.12 -4.56 6.63
CA ARG A 26 11.87 -5.52 5.83
C ARG A 26 13.32 -5.63 6.30
N GLU A 27 13.95 -4.47 6.54
CA GLU A 27 15.33 -4.45 7.02
C GLU A 27 15.44 -5.06 8.42
N ALA A 28 14.49 -4.77 9.29
CA ALA A 28 14.47 -5.34 10.63
C ALA A 28 14.30 -6.85 10.60
N LEU A 29 13.44 -7.34 9.70
CA LEU A 29 13.25 -8.78 9.55
C LEU A 29 14.53 -9.43 9.05
N ALA A 30 15.19 -8.86 8.04
CA ALA A 30 16.43 -9.43 7.53
C ALA A 30 17.51 -9.46 8.60
N ALA A 31 17.65 -8.40 9.39
CA ALA A 31 18.61 -8.35 10.47
C ALA A 31 18.29 -9.39 11.55
N THR A 32 17.01 -9.55 11.88
CA THR A 32 16.60 -10.53 12.90
C THR A 32 16.83 -11.95 12.42
N GLU A 33 16.55 -12.21 11.13
CA GLU A 33 16.82 -13.53 10.56
C GLU A 33 18.31 -13.86 10.60
N ALA A 34 19.16 -12.90 10.29
CA ALA A 34 20.61 -13.12 10.36
C ALA A 34 21.06 -13.42 11.78
N ARG A 35 20.53 -12.70 12.77
CA ARG A 35 20.86 -12.96 14.17
C ARG A 35 20.31 -14.30 14.63
N TYR A 36 19.14 -14.66 14.17
CA TYR A 36 18.53 -15.94 14.52
C TYR A 36 19.39 -17.11 14.03
N GLN A 37 19.95 -16.99 12.85
CA GLN A 37 20.76 -18.05 12.26
C GLN A 37 22.03 -18.32 13.06
N VAL A 38 22.57 -17.30 13.71
CA VAL A 38 23.78 -17.47 14.54
C VAL A 38 23.45 -17.60 16.03
N GLY A 39 22.18 -17.77 16.37
CA GLY A 39 21.78 -17.96 17.77
C GLY A 39 21.70 -16.69 18.57
N ALA A 40 21.75 -15.52 17.92
CA ALA A 40 21.72 -14.22 18.61
C ALA A 40 20.33 -13.63 18.74
N ALA A 41 19.32 -14.28 18.19
CA ALA A 41 17.92 -13.86 18.33
C ALA A 41 17.07 -15.10 18.63
N THR A 42 15.96 -14.88 19.36
CA THR A 42 15.07 -15.97 19.72
C THR A 42 14.01 -16.16 18.63
N TRP A 43 13.35 -17.31 18.68
CA TRP A 43 12.22 -17.58 17.80
C TRP A 43 11.10 -16.54 17.97
N VAL A 44 10.88 -16.08 19.20
CA VAL A 44 9.88 -15.07 19.48
C VAL A 44 10.23 -13.76 18.77
N GLU A 45 11.50 -13.35 18.84
CA GLU A 45 11.94 -12.14 18.15
C GLU A 45 11.76 -12.26 16.65
N LEU A 46 12.06 -13.41 16.07
CA LEU A 46 11.90 -13.64 14.65
C LEU A 46 10.44 -13.62 14.27
N SER A 47 9.57 -14.26 15.05
CA SER A 47 8.13 -14.26 14.80
C SER A 47 7.55 -12.85 14.87
N ASP A 48 8.00 -12.06 15.85
CA ASP A 48 7.56 -10.67 15.98
C ASP A 48 7.96 -9.83 14.78
N ALA A 49 9.19 -10.01 14.30
CA ALA A 49 9.67 -9.28 13.13
C ALA A 49 8.88 -9.66 11.88
N ARG A 50 8.55 -10.93 11.73
CA ARG A 50 7.72 -11.40 10.62
C ARG A 50 6.32 -10.81 10.67
N SER A 51 5.72 -10.79 11.86
CA SER A 51 4.39 -10.21 12.04
C SER A 51 4.40 -8.74 11.71
N THR A 52 5.42 -8.01 12.17
CA THR A 52 5.55 -6.58 11.89
C THR A 52 5.69 -6.34 10.39
N PHE A 53 6.47 -7.18 9.70
CA PHE A 53 6.62 -7.06 8.26
C PHE A 53 5.31 -7.29 7.53
N VAL A 54 4.57 -8.34 7.91
CA VAL A 54 3.28 -8.65 7.28
C VAL A 54 2.30 -7.50 7.51
N GLN A 55 2.28 -6.95 8.72
CA GLN A 55 1.41 -5.82 9.04
C GLN A 55 1.77 -4.59 8.22
N ALA A 56 3.07 -4.28 8.12
CA ALA A 56 3.52 -3.13 7.34
C ALA A 56 3.18 -3.30 5.86
N ARG A 57 3.29 -4.52 5.35
CA ARG A 57 2.93 -4.81 3.97
C ARG A 57 1.44 -4.61 3.73
N ALA A 58 0.61 -5.07 4.67
CA ALA A 58 -0.83 -4.90 4.57
C ALA A 58 -1.20 -3.41 4.62
N ASP A 59 -0.52 -2.65 5.48
CA ASP A 59 -0.76 -1.22 5.58
C ASP A 59 -0.39 -0.49 4.29
N GLU A 60 0.72 -0.88 3.68
CA GLU A 60 1.16 -0.28 2.42
C GLU A 60 0.16 -0.56 1.30
N VAL A 61 -0.34 -1.79 1.22
CA VAL A 61 -1.34 -2.15 0.22
C VAL A 61 -2.63 -1.35 0.43
N ARG A 62 -3.06 -1.22 1.68
CA ARG A 62 -4.25 -0.42 1.99
C ARG A 62 -4.07 1.04 1.60
N ALA A 63 -2.89 1.59 1.84
CA ALA A 63 -2.60 2.97 1.47
C ALA A 63 -2.65 3.16 -0.05
N ARG A 64 -2.18 2.19 -0.80
CA ARG A 64 -2.30 2.24 -2.26
C ARG A 64 -3.74 2.22 -2.72
N TYR A 65 -4.55 1.36 -2.13
CA TYR A 65 -5.97 1.30 -2.47
C TYR A 65 -6.68 2.61 -2.10
N ALA A 66 -6.27 3.24 -1.01
CA ALA A 66 -6.84 4.52 -0.63
C ALA A 66 -6.57 5.59 -1.70
N ILE A 67 -5.37 5.61 -2.27
CA ILE A 67 -5.03 6.54 -3.34
C ILE A 67 -5.87 6.24 -4.58
N LEU A 68 -6.01 4.98 -4.95
CA LEU A 68 -6.83 4.58 -6.09
C LEU A 68 -8.29 5.00 -5.89
N ALA A 69 -8.80 4.78 -4.69
CA ALA A 69 -10.18 5.15 -4.38
C ALA A 69 -10.38 6.65 -4.51
N GLN A 70 -9.43 7.44 -4.01
CA GLN A 70 -9.52 8.89 -4.11
C GLN A 70 -9.42 9.35 -5.57
N GLY A 71 -8.53 8.73 -6.33
CA GLY A 71 -8.40 9.03 -7.74
C GLY A 71 -9.66 8.72 -8.53
N LEU A 72 -10.30 7.59 -8.23
CA LEU A 72 -11.55 7.22 -8.86
C LEU A 72 -12.68 8.20 -8.50
N ALA A 73 -12.71 8.63 -7.24
CA ALA A 73 -13.71 9.59 -6.80
C ALA A 73 -13.56 10.91 -7.54
N VAL A 74 -12.33 11.37 -7.74
CA VAL A 74 -12.06 12.60 -8.48
C VAL A 74 -12.47 12.43 -9.95
N GLY A 75 -12.11 11.29 -10.56
CA GLY A 75 -12.48 11.00 -11.93
C GLY A 75 -13.98 10.90 -12.10
N PHE A 76 -14.66 10.29 -11.15
CA PHE A 76 -16.10 10.19 -11.16
C PHE A 76 -16.76 11.56 -11.12
N ALA A 77 -16.24 12.45 -10.27
CA ALA A 77 -16.78 13.80 -10.16
C ALA A 77 -16.63 14.59 -11.44
N ARG A 78 -15.62 14.26 -12.25
CA ARG A 78 -15.42 14.90 -13.55
C ARG A 78 -16.24 14.27 -14.67
N GLY A 79 -16.87 13.15 -14.42
CA GLY A 79 -17.61 12.44 -15.44
C GLY A 79 -16.76 11.58 -16.35
N ASP A 80 -15.51 11.33 -15.96
CA ASP A 80 -14.59 10.55 -16.79
C ASP A 80 -14.70 9.05 -16.56
N LEU A 81 -15.54 8.67 -15.63
CA LEU A 81 -15.63 7.26 -15.23
C LEU A 81 -16.01 6.33 -16.39
N GLY A 82 -16.93 6.81 -17.25
CA GLY A 82 -17.34 6.01 -18.40
C GLY A 82 -16.19 5.66 -19.32
N GLN A 83 -15.32 6.63 -19.56
CA GLN A 83 -14.15 6.41 -20.40
C GLN A 83 -13.16 5.44 -19.76
N MET A 84 -12.97 5.58 -18.44
CA MET A 84 -12.08 4.66 -17.72
C MET A 84 -12.59 3.24 -17.79
N LEU A 85 -13.87 3.04 -17.60
CA LEU A 85 -14.47 1.72 -17.67
C LEU A 85 -14.36 1.12 -19.07
N ALA A 86 -14.53 1.96 -20.09
CA ALA A 86 -14.41 1.50 -21.47
C ALA A 86 -12.98 1.00 -21.76
N GLN A 87 -11.98 1.67 -21.19
CA GLN A 87 -10.60 1.26 -21.36
C GLN A 87 -10.26 0.00 -20.58
N LEU A 88 -10.90 -0.19 -19.43
CA LEU A 88 -10.62 -1.33 -18.59
C LEU A 88 -11.27 -2.63 -19.07
N SER A 89 -12.24 -2.51 -19.97
CA SER A 89 -12.98 -3.67 -20.45
C SER A 89 -12.87 -3.79 -21.97
N PRO A 90 -11.66 -3.96 -22.51
CA PRO A 90 -11.49 -4.06 -23.95
C PRO A 90 -12.16 -5.28 -24.57
N GLN A 91 -12.33 -6.35 -23.80
CA GLN A 91 -12.98 -7.55 -24.30
C GLN A 91 -14.41 -7.32 -24.74
N GLU A 92 -15.09 -6.41 -24.06
CA GLU A 92 -16.46 -6.09 -24.41
C GLU A 92 -16.57 -5.43 -25.77
N LYS A 93 -15.52 -4.70 -26.13
CA LYS A 93 -15.50 -4.04 -27.45
C LYS A 93 -15.26 -5.03 -28.57
N THR A 94 -14.52 -6.08 -28.29
CA THR A 94 -14.18 -7.04 -29.33
C THR A 94 -15.28 -8.07 -29.55
N SER A 95 -16.15 -8.19 -28.59
CA SER A 95 -17.31 -9.08 -28.75
C SER A 95 -18.50 -8.32 -29.32
#